data_114c88153a098478acde91ef3f5e5151
#
_entry.id   114c88153a098478acde91ef3f5e5151
#
_cell.length_a   1.000
_cell.length_b   1.000
_cell.length_c   1.000
_cell.angle_alpha   90.00
_cell.angle_beta   90.00
_cell.angle_gamma   90.00
#
_symmetry.space_group_name_H-M   'P 1'
#
loop_
_entity.id
_entity.type
_entity.pdbx_description
1 polymer ?
#
loop_
_entity_poly.entity_id
_entity_poly.type
_entity_poly.pdbx_seq_one_letter_code
_entity_poly.pdbx_strand_id
1 'polypeptide(L)'
;MGPEMIHDQQNSQNVVEEEYANLGDGEEPGVSAQISGKRLVALIVGPALAIFLLFLPAPEGMNLDAWKLVALAVWMVIWWLGEAVPIPATALLPIPMMPLFGILEMKSVAANYGHPLIFLFLGGFLLAAAMQRWGLHKRIALNIVNFVGTGPGNIIAGFMIATAFLSMWISNTATTIMMFAVGLSVIDFISQKTVDRKIVRNFGVALMLGIAYSASIGGVGTLIGTPPNALLASFLQSNYDIQIDFFTWMLLGVPIVVVMLPVAWLMLTRVVFPVKELKIGDASGVIKEELSALGKMPRGEESVAIVFAGAALGWIFRSQIVGLTGLPINDTSIAIVAATVLFAWPISREKGQFALDWEAARNVPWGVLLLFGGGLALAGGFKNTGLAEWIGSQVSGVDGGIWILVLITTIAIIYLTEITSNTASTATFLPILGAVAVGLGLDPRVLAIPVALGASMAFMMPVATPPNAIVFSYEEMQLSDMVKAGFWLNIAAVAEAFGAMFLLAPIVFDL
;
A
#
# COMPACT_ATOMS: atom_id res chain seq x y z
N MET A 1 -43.48 -6.12 -5.35
CA MET A 1 -42.38 -5.22 -5.67
C MET A 1 -42.12 -5.31 -7.15
N GLY A 2 -42.26 -4.19 -7.88
CA GLY A 2 -42.32 -4.18 -9.34
C GLY A 2 -40.92 -4.16 -9.98
N PRO A 3 -40.82 -4.51 -11.27
CA PRO A 3 -39.59 -4.59 -12.03
C PRO A 3 -38.78 -3.29 -12.09
N GLU A 4 -39.36 -2.14 -11.81
CA GLU A 4 -38.71 -0.83 -11.83
C GLU A 4 -37.69 -0.61 -10.70
N MET A 5 -37.90 -1.20 -9.51
CA MET A 5 -36.96 -1.07 -8.37
C MET A 5 -35.68 -1.89 -8.57
N ILE A 6 -35.72 -2.98 -9.33
CA ILE A 6 -34.54 -3.80 -9.63
C ILE A 6 -33.67 -3.11 -10.70
N HIS A 7 -34.28 -2.37 -11.60
CA HIS A 7 -33.57 -1.62 -12.64
C HIS A 7 -32.84 -0.38 -12.08
N ASP A 8 -33.39 0.28 -11.07
CA ASP A 8 -32.74 1.42 -10.41
C ASP A 8 -31.54 1.00 -9.53
N GLN A 9 -31.63 -0.16 -8.89
CA GLN A 9 -30.49 -0.68 -8.10
C GLN A 9 -29.35 -1.19 -8.99
N GLN A 10 -29.64 -1.80 -10.12
CA GLN A 10 -28.60 -2.16 -11.10
C GLN A 10 -27.97 -0.93 -11.77
N ASN A 11 -28.74 0.11 -12.03
CA ASN A 11 -28.21 1.36 -12.55
C ASN A 11 -27.32 2.09 -11.52
N SER A 12 -27.70 2.13 -10.26
CA SER A 12 -26.88 2.75 -9.22
C SER A 12 -25.60 1.96 -8.92
N GLN A 13 -25.61 0.63 -9.00
CA GLN A 13 -24.39 -0.18 -8.89
C GLN A 13 -23.48 -0.02 -10.09
N ASN A 14 -24.01 0.01 -11.30
CA ASN A 14 -23.23 0.23 -12.51
C ASN A 14 -22.62 1.66 -12.57
N VAL A 15 -23.35 2.68 -12.10
CA VAL A 15 -22.84 4.05 -12.02
C VAL A 15 -21.72 4.17 -11.00
N VAL A 16 -21.85 3.48 -9.85
CA VAL A 16 -20.80 3.43 -8.83
C VAL A 16 -19.59 2.64 -9.32
N GLU A 17 -19.78 1.51 -10.01
CA GLU A 17 -18.67 0.74 -10.58
C GLU A 17 -17.98 1.47 -11.74
N GLU A 18 -18.72 2.19 -12.61
CA GLU A 18 -18.15 3.02 -13.65
C GLU A 18 -17.45 4.27 -13.12
N GLU A 19 -17.99 4.93 -12.10
CA GLU A 19 -17.39 6.12 -11.49
C GLU A 19 -16.10 5.77 -10.72
N TYR A 20 -16.03 4.60 -10.10
CA TYR A 20 -14.83 4.14 -9.39
C TYR A 20 -13.84 3.35 -10.26
N ALA A 21 -14.25 2.72 -11.34
CA ALA A 21 -13.34 2.20 -12.36
C ALA A 21 -12.51 3.31 -12.99
N ASN A 22 -13.09 4.50 -13.11
CA ASN A 22 -12.39 5.70 -13.62
C ASN A 22 -11.46 6.35 -12.60
N LEU A 23 -11.52 6.01 -11.30
CA LEU A 23 -10.56 6.49 -10.28
C LEU A 23 -9.21 5.74 -10.31
N GLY A 24 -9.12 4.64 -11.05
CA GLY A 24 -7.88 3.87 -11.22
C GLY A 24 -7.04 4.28 -12.43
N ASP A 25 -7.67 4.85 -13.45
CA ASP A 25 -7.02 5.30 -14.69
C ASP A 25 -7.30 6.80 -14.88
N GLY A 26 -6.23 7.56 -15.06
CA GLY A 26 -6.22 9.00 -15.18
C GLY A 26 -7.46 9.56 -15.89
N GLU A 27 -8.16 10.44 -15.16
CA GLU A 27 -9.29 11.23 -15.66
C GLU A 27 -9.05 11.70 -17.10
N GLU A 28 -9.94 11.33 -18.02
CA GLU A 28 -10.06 12.08 -19.27
C GLU A 28 -10.42 13.54 -18.95
N PRO A 29 -9.80 14.53 -19.58
CA PRO A 29 -9.99 15.93 -19.24
C PRO A 29 -11.34 16.44 -19.79
N GLY A 30 -12.41 16.17 -19.04
CA GLY A 30 -13.79 16.57 -19.37
C GLY A 30 -14.43 17.55 -18.39
N VAL A 31 -13.82 17.79 -17.23
CA VAL A 31 -14.23 18.86 -16.30
C VAL A 31 -12.98 19.66 -15.98
N SER A 32 -13.00 20.95 -16.22
CA SER A 32 -11.94 21.90 -15.88
C SER A 32 -11.77 21.97 -14.35
N ALA A 33 -11.14 20.96 -13.77
CA ALA A 33 -10.64 21.03 -12.39
C ALA A 33 -9.57 22.13 -12.37
N GLN A 34 -9.89 23.28 -11.79
CA GLN A 34 -8.91 24.34 -11.60
C GLN A 34 -7.71 23.77 -10.86
N ILE A 35 -6.51 23.91 -11.44
CA ILE A 35 -5.27 23.51 -10.78
C ILE A 35 -5.24 24.17 -9.41
N SER A 36 -5.22 23.38 -8.34
CA SER A 36 -5.20 23.95 -6.97
C SER A 36 -3.97 24.85 -6.81
N GLY A 37 -4.09 25.94 -6.06
CA GLY A 37 -2.98 26.86 -5.83
C GLY A 37 -1.74 26.16 -5.26
N LYS A 38 -1.90 25.15 -4.40
CA LYS A 38 -0.82 24.29 -3.86
C LYS A 38 -0.08 23.58 -4.99
N ARG A 39 -0.80 22.98 -5.92
CA ARG A 39 -0.27 22.24 -7.05
C ARG A 39 0.52 23.14 -8.02
N LEU A 40 -0.04 24.33 -8.32
CA LEU A 40 0.64 25.32 -9.17
C LEU A 40 1.92 25.85 -8.51
N VAL A 41 1.90 26.11 -7.22
CA VAL A 41 3.08 26.54 -6.46
C VAL A 41 4.17 25.48 -6.52
N ALA A 42 3.84 24.23 -6.23
CA ALA A 42 4.81 23.12 -6.27
C ALA A 42 5.40 22.91 -7.68
N LEU A 43 4.57 23.06 -8.72
CA LEU A 43 4.98 22.94 -10.13
C LEU A 43 6.10 23.92 -10.49
N ILE A 44 6.02 25.16 -9.97
CA ILE A 44 6.98 26.22 -10.26
C ILE A 44 8.16 26.18 -9.27
N VAL A 45 7.89 26.01 -7.99
CA VAL A 45 8.93 26.08 -6.93
C VAL A 45 9.92 24.94 -7.04
N GLY A 46 9.47 23.72 -7.39
CA GLY A 46 10.37 22.56 -7.53
C GLY A 46 11.52 22.82 -8.48
N PRO A 47 11.27 23.03 -9.79
CA PRO A 47 12.34 23.31 -10.74
C PRO A 47 13.07 24.62 -10.47
N ALA A 48 12.37 25.69 -10.03
CA ALA A 48 13.00 26.97 -9.73
C ALA A 48 14.02 26.85 -8.59
N LEU A 49 13.67 26.15 -7.51
CA LEU A 49 14.60 25.92 -6.39
C LEU A 49 15.76 25.00 -6.80
N ALA A 50 15.50 23.98 -7.60
CA ALA A 50 16.57 23.11 -8.12
C ALA A 50 17.56 23.90 -8.97
N ILE A 51 17.08 24.75 -9.90
CA ILE A 51 17.92 25.64 -10.72
C ILE A 51 18.68 26.60 -9.82
N PHE A 52 18.03 27.21 -8.83
CA PHE A 52 18.69 28.13 -7.89
C PHE A 52 19.83 27.43 -7.14
N LEU A 53 19.61 26.21 -6.65
CA LEU A 53 20.64 25.43 -5.95
C LEU A 53 21.85 25.14 -6.85
N LEU A 54 21.65 24.89 -8.15
CA LEU A 54 22.75 24.66 -9.08
C LEU A 54 23.69 25.88 -9.27
N PHE A 55 23.21 27.09 -8.98
CA PHE A 55 24.03 28.32 -8.99
C PHE A 55 24.76 28.58 -7.67
N LEU A 56 24.38 27.90 -6.59
CA LEU A 56 25.06 28.01 -5.30
C LEU A 56 26.28 27.11 -5.24
N PRO A 57 27.33 27.50 -4.51
CA PRO A 57 28.45 26.60 -4.24
C PRO A 57 27.97 25.41 -3.39
N ALA A 58 28.57 24.24 -3.63
CA ALA A 58 28.36 23.09 -2.79
C ALA A 58 28.79 23.37 -1.34
N PRO A 59 28.07 22.84 -0.33
CA PRO A 59 28.48 22.92 1.07
C PRO A 59 29.89 22.34 1.27
N GLU A 60 30.55 22.77 2.33
CA GLU A 60 31.89 22.32 2.66
C GLU A 60 31.92 20.77 2.84
N GLY A 61 32.90 20.13 2.22
CA GLY A 61 33.04 18.68 2.21
C GLY A 61 32.13 17.92 1.27
N MET A 62 31.16 18.58 0.60
CA MET A 62 30.30 17.95 -0.41
C MET A 62 30.86 18.15 -1.82
N ASN A 63 30.96 17.08 -2.61
CA ASN A 63 31.38 17.20 -4.02
C ASN A 63 30.24 17.77 -4.90
N LEU A 64 30.62 18.26 -6.09
CA LEU A 64 29.68 18.95 -6.99
C LEU A 64 28.57 18.02 -7.51
N ASP A 65 28.82 16.74 -7.74
CA ASP A 65 27.85 15.80 -8.27
C ASP A 65 26.81 15.44 -7.19
N ALA A 66 27.24 15.34 -5.91
CA ALA A 66 26.34 15.22 -4.78
C ALA A 66 25.42 16.46 -4.65
N TRP A 67 25.97 17.66 -4.85
CA TRP A 67 25.19 18.89 -4.80
C TRP A 67 24.15 18.99 -5.93
N LYS A 68 24.52 18.60 -7.15
CA LYS A 68 23.58 18.49 -8.27
C LYS A 68 22.48 17.46 -7.99
N LEU A 69 22.83 16.34 -7.35
CA LEU A 69 21.84 15.35 -6.92
C LEU A 69 20.88 15.90 -5.87
N VAL A 70 21.38 16.70 -4.90
CA VAL A 70 20.53 17.43 -3.94
C VAL A 70 19.53 18.32 -4.67
N ALA A 71 19.97 19.07 -5.68
CA ALA A 71 19.05 19.90 -6.47
C ALA A 71 17.95 19.08 -7.16
N LEU A 72 18.30 17.95 -7.76
CA LEU A 72 17.31 17.03 -8.35
C LEU A 72 16.38 16.42 -7.29
N ALA A 73 16.93 15.97 -6.16
CA ALA A 73 16.15 15.41 -5.06
C ALA A 73 15.13 16.42 -4.51
N VAL A 74 15.54 17.67 -4.30
CA VAL A 74 14.66 18.77 -3.86
C VAL A 74 13.52 18.99 -4.86
N TRP A 75 13.80 18.99 -6.16
CA TRP A 75 12.76 19.09 -7.19
C TRP A 75 11.76 17.95 -7.10
N MET A 76 12.25 16.70 -7.07
CA MET A 76 11.40 15.50 -6.98
C MET A 76 10.56 15.50 -5.70
N VAL A 77 11.16 15.84 -4.54
CA VAL A 77 10.46 15.89 -3.26
C VAL A 77 9.35 16.94 -3.27
N ILE A 78 9.61 18.15 -3.77
CA ILE A 78 8.59 19.20 -3.86
C ILE A 78 7.44 18.76 -4.77
N TRP A 79 7.74 18.10 -5.89
CA TRP A 79 6.71 17.61 -6.79
C TRP A 79 5.95 16.41 -6.23
N TRP A 80 6.59 15.50 -5.49
CA TRP A 80 5.92 14.38 -4.82
C TRP A 80 5.03 14.84 -3.68
N LEU A 81 5.53 15.70 -2.79
CA LEU A 81 4.74 16.20 -1.64
C LEU A 81 3.65 17.19 -2.05
N GLY A 82 3.90 17.96 -3.10
CA GLY A 82 2.94 18.93 -3.63
C GLY A 82 1.98 18.36 -4.66
N GLU A 83 2.18 17.12 -5.10
CA GLU A 83 1.43 16.47 -6.19
C GLU A 83 1.35 17.36 -7.44
N ALA A 84 2.47 18.03 -7.75
CA ALA A 84 2.55 18.99 -8.84
C ALA A 84 2.16 18.37 -10.20
N VAL A 85 2.64 17.16 -10.45
CA VAL A 85 2.29 16.27 -11.56
C VAL A 85 1.97 14.89 -10.96
N PRO A 86 1.37 13.95 -11.71
CA PRO A 86 1.17 12.58 -11.21
C PRO A 86 2.47 12.01 -10.64
N ILE A 87 2.39 11.34 -9.49
CA ILE A 87 3.55 10.80 -8.77
C ILE A 87 4.49 9.98 -9.67
N PRO A 88 3.99 9.10 -10.57
CA PRO A 88 4.84 8.36 -11.50
C PRO A 88 5.57 9.25 -12.52
N ALA A 89 4.98 10.37 -12.91
CA ALA A 89 5.64 11.31 -13.85
C ALA A 89 6.86 11.98 -13.21
N THR A 90 6.77 12.37 -11.93
CA THR A 90 7.93 12.86 -11.17
C THR A 90 9.04 11.81 -11.12
N ALA A 91 8.67 10.54 -10.98
CA ALA A 91 9.61 9.42 -10.93
C ALA A 91 10.36 9.18 -12.25
N LEU A 92 9.98 9.79 -13.36
CA LEU A 92 10.71 9.75 -14.62
C LEU A 92 11.83 10.82 -14.70
N LEU A 93 11.84 11.82 -13.83
CA LEU A 93 12.85 12.90 -13.84
C LEU A 93 14.30 12.40 -13.77
N PRO A 94 14.66 11.36 -13.00
CA PRO A 94 16.03 10.85 -12.97
C PRO A 94 16.55 10.44 -14.36
N ILE A 95 15.70 9.92 -15.23
CA ILE A 95 16.10 9.43 -16.55
C ILE A 95 16.80 10.53 -17.37
N PRO A 96 16.18 11.70 -17.62
CA PRO A 96 16.85 12.78 -18.33
C PRO A 96 17.80 13.59 -17.44
N MET A 97 17.47 13.84 -16.17
CA MET A 97 18.18 14.85 -15.38
C MET A 97 19.52 14.35 -14.83
N MET A 98 19.64 13.09 -14.43
CA MET A 98 20.93 12.56 -13.94
C MET A 98 22.02 12.56 -15.02
N PRO A 99 21.76 12.12 -16.27
CA PRO A 99 22.73 12.25 -17.33
C PRO A 99 23.02 13.71 -17.70
N LEU A 100 22.01 14.59 -17.76
CA LEU A 100 22.20 16.02 -18.05
C LEU A 100 23.07 16.73 -17.01
N PHE A 101 22.94 16.36 -15.74
CA PHE A 101 23.75 16.90 -14.66
C PHE A 101 25.12 16.22 -14.54
N GLY A 102 25.38 15.17 -15.31
CA GLY A 102 26.62 14.38 -15.27
C GLY A 102 26.75 13.51 -14.00
N ILE A 103 25.62 13.19 -13.34
CA ILE A 103 25.60 12.39 -12.10
C ILE A 103 25.80 10.91 -12.42
N LEU A 104 25.02 10.37 -13.37
CA LEU A 104 25.07 8.98 -13.81
C LEU A 104 24.78 8.89 -15.31
N GLU A 105 25.36 7.89 -15.97
CA GLU A 105 25.04 7.59 -17.37
C GLU A 105 23.60 7.07 -17.52
N MET A 106 22.97 7.38 -18.67
CA MET A 106 21.61 6.95 -19.02
C MET A 106 21.37 5.44 -18.80
N LYS A 107 22.34 4.60 -19.19
CA LYS A 107 22.27 3.15 -19.02
C LYS A 107 22.13 2.75 -17.56
N SER A 108 22.89 3.36 -16.67
CA SER A 108 22.88 3.08 -15.23
C SER A 108 21.58 3.56 -14.59
N VAL A 109 21.07 4.74 -15.00
CA VAL A 109 19.79 5.24 -14.52
C VAL A 109 18.64 4.34 -14.98
N ALA A 110 18.58 4.00 -16.25
CA ALA A 110 17.53 3.16 -16.83
C ALA A 110 17.50 1.73 -16.22
N ALA A 111 18.64 1.19 -15.83
CA ALA A 111 18.73 -0.13 -15.20
C ALA A 111 17.92 -0.21 -13.88
N ASN A 112 17.77 0.90 -13.16
CA ASN A 112 16.96 0.95 -11.93
C ASN A 112 15.46 0.68 -12.18
N TYR A 113 14.96 1.05 -13.37
CA TYR A 113 13.56 0.78 -13.77
C TYR A 113 13.33 -0.67 -14.22
N GLY A 114 14.39 -1.44 -14.40
CA GLY A 114 14.36 -2.89 -14.67
C GLY A 114 14.81 -3.74 -13.48
N HIS A 115 14.77 -3.22 -12.25
CA HIS A 115 15.19 -3.95 -11.06
C HIS A 115 14.32 -5.21 -10.82
N PRO A 116 14.89 -6.37 -10.44
CA PRO A 116 14.14 -7.62 -10.27
C PRO A 116 12.90 -7.51 -9.38
N LEU A 117 12.96 -6.74 -8.30
CA LEU A 117 11.81 -6.55 -7.40
C LEU A 117 10.64 -5.81 -8.07
N ILE A 118 10.86 -4.97 -9.09
CA ILE A 118 9.77 -4.37 -9.88
C ILE A 118 8.97 -5.46 -10.58
N PHE A 119 9.64 -6.50 -11.09
CA PHE A 119 8.98 -7.64 -11.71
C PHE A 119 8.31 -8.57 -10.69
N LEU A 120 8.80 -8.66 -9.44
CA LEU A 120 8.07 -9.32 -8.35
C LEU A 120 6.69 -8.67 -8.18
N PHE A 121 6.65 -7.34 -8.11
CA PHE A 121 5.41 -6.58 -7.97
C PHE A 121 4.52 -6.70 -9.20
N LEU A 122 5.08 -6.60 -10.40
CA LEU A 122 4.32 -6.82 -11.63
C LEU A 122 3.64 -8.21 -11.60
N GLY A 123 4.36 -9.26 -11.25
CA GLY A 123 3.80 -10.61 -11.10
C GLY A 123 2.71 -10.67 -10.03
N GLY A 124 2.91 -10.05 -8.87
CA GLY A 124 1.91 -9.94 -7.81
C GLY A 124 0.65 -9.18 -8.24
N PHE A 125 0.80 -8.07 -8.96
CA PHE A 125 -0.34 -7.32 -9.50
C PHE A 125 -1.11 -8.09 -10.57
N LEU A 126 -0.42 -8.86 -11.41
CA LEU A 126 -1.07 -9.74 -12.40
C LEU A 126 -1.85 -10.88 -11.73
N LEU A 127 -1.31 -11.48 -10.66
CA LEU A 127 -2.04 -12.45 -9.84
C LEU A 127 -3.29 -11.81 -9.21
N ALA A 128 -3.15 -10.62 -8.64
CA ALA A 128 -4.26 -9.85 -8.06
C ALA A 128 -5.33 -9.52 -9.11
N ALA A 129 -4.93 -9.09 -10.32
CA ALA A 129 -5.85 -8.80 -11.41
C ALA A 129 -6.65 -10.05 -11.83
N ALA A 130 -6.01 -11.23 -11.88
CA ALA A 130 -6.71 -12.47 -12.14
C ALA A 130 -7.70 -12.84 -11.03
N MET A 131 -7.33 -12.65 -9.75
CA MET A 131 -8.23 -12.85 -8.61
C MET A 131 -9.46 -11.93 -8.69
N GLN A 132 -9.27 -10.67 -9.07
CA GLN A 132 -10.34 -9.69 -9.24
C GLN A 132 -11.26 -10.08 -10.41
N ARG A 133 -10.68 -10.39 -11.55
CA ARG A 133 -11.43 -10.79 -12.76
C ARG A 133 -12.41 -11.94 -12.53
N TRP A 134 -12.00 -12.94 -11.76
CA TRP A 134 -12.81 -14.15 -11.51
C TRP A 134 -13.59 -14.11 -10.18
N GLY A 135 -13.50 -13.03 -9.42
CA GLY A 135 -14.25 -12.85 -8.17
C GLY A 135 -13.77 -13.71 -7.00
N LEU A 136 -12.59 -14.35 -7.10
CA LEU A 136 -12.03 -15.18 -6.03
C LEU A 136 -11.88 -14.40 -4.73
N HIS A 137 -11.43 -13.16 -4.80
CA HIS A 137 -11.29 -12.25 -3.64
C HIS A 137 -12.64 -12.03 -2.92
N LYS A 138 -13.75 -11.84 -3.65
CA LYS A 138 -15.10 -11.67 -3.09
C LYS A 138 -15.53 -12.94 -2.35
N ARG A 139 -15.32 -14.11 -2.94
CA ARG A 139 -15.65 -15.39 -2.29
C ARG A 139 -14.86 -15.60 -1.01
N ILE A 140 -13.55 -15.35 -1.02
CA ILE A 140 -12.69 -15.47 0.17
C ILE A 140 -13.20 -14.53 1.27
N ALA A 141 -13.45 -13.25 0.94
CA ALA A 141 -13.93 -12.26 1.88
C ALA A 141 -15.23 -12.68 2.55
N LEU A 142 -16.26 -13.02 1.75
CA LEU A 142 -17.57 -13.39 2.26
C LEU A 142 -17.52 -14.65 3.13
N ASN A 143 -16.69 -15.64 2.79
CA ASN A 143 -16.49 -16.82 3.63
C ASN A 143 -15.87 -16.48 4.99
N ILE A 144 -14.86 -15.59 5.01
CA ILE A 144 -14.25 -15.13 6.27
C ILE A 144 -15.28 -14.40 7.12
N VAL A 145 -16.04 -13.46 6.55
CA VAL A 145 -17.08 -12.70 7.27
C VAL A 145 -18.14 -13.65 7.83
N ASN A 146 -18.60 -14.62 7.04
CA ASN A 146 -19.59 -15.62 7.46
C ASN A 146 -19.08 -16.51 8.60
N PHE A 147 -17.79 -16.83 8.62
CA PHE A 147 -17.16 -17.68 9.64
C PHE A 147 -17.03 -16.99 11.01
N VAL A 148 -16.76 -15.68 11.04
CA VAL A 148 -16.50 -14.93 12.28
C VAL A 148 -17.76 -14.74 13.13
N GLY A 149 -18.96 -14.75 12.50
CA GLY A 149 -20.23 -14.75 13.20
C GLY A 149 -21.04 -13.44 13.07
N THR A 150 -22.22 -13.42 13.68
CA THR A 150 -23.33 -12.51 13.37
C THR A 150 -23.55 -11.36 14.34
N GLY A 151 -22.84 -11.30 15.45
CA GLY A 151 -22.93 -10.16 16.38
C GLY A 151 -22.36 -8.88 15.76
N PRO A 152 -22.81 -7.66 16.16
CA PRO A 152 -22.36 -6.41 15.56
C PRO A 152 -20.85 -6.26 15.52
N GLY A 153 -20.19 -6.50 16.66
CA GLY A 153 -18.73 -6.47 16.74
C GLY A 153 -18.05 -7.58 15.93
N ASN A 154 -18.69 -8.75 15.82
CA ASN A 154 -18.17 -9.87 15.04
C ASN A 154 -18.25 -9.60 13.53
N ILE A 155 -19.34 -8.99 13.06
CA ILE A 155 -19.45 -8.57 11.66
C ILE A 155 -18.31 -7.62 11.32
N ILE A 156 -18.09 -6.57 12.13
CA ILE A 156 -16.98 -5.63 11.93
C ILE A 156 -15.64 -6.38 11.96
N ALA A 157 -15.41 -7.29 12.92
CA ALA A 157 -14.21 -8.12 12.98
C ALA A 157 -14.04 -8.98 11.72
N GLY A 158 -15.11 -9.61 11.24
CA GLY A 158 -15.11 -10.41 10.02
C GLY A 158 -14.72 -9.61 8.79
N PHE A 159 -15.29 -8.40 8.63
CA PHE A 159 -14.92 -7.48 7.57
C PHE A 159 -13.45 -7.04 7.69
N MET A 160 -13.01 -6.69 8.89
CA MET A 160 -11.62 -6.29 9.14
C MET A 160 -10.64 -7.41 8.82
N ILE A 161 -10.89 -8.64 9.28
CA ILE A 161 -10.03 -9.80 9.01
C ILE A 161 -10.00 -10.11 7.50
N ALA A 162 -11.16 -10.11 6.84
CA ALA A 162 -11.27 -10.35 5.41
C ALA A 162 -10.49 -9.30 4.61
N THR A 163 -10.70 -8.02 4.94
CA THR A 163 -10.02 -6.90 4.29
C THR A 163 -8.52 -6.97 4.50
N ALA A 164 -8.06 -7.18 5.73
CA ALA A 164 -6.62 -7.29 6.02
C ALA A 164 -5.98 -8.47 5.29
N PHE A 165 -6.61 -9.64 5.30
CA PHE A 165 -6.11 -10.82 4.58
C PHE A 165 -6.00 -10.58 3.08
N LEU A 166 -7.03 -10.02 2.46
CA LEU A 166 -7.01 -9.72 1.02
C LEU A 166 -5.98 -8.64 0.68
N SER A 167 -5.86 -7.62 1.53
CA SER A 167 -4.93 -6.51 1.31
C SER A 167 -3.46 -6.91 1.42
N MET A 168 -3.14 -8.07 1.95
CA MET A 168 -1.80 -8.65 1.85
C MET A 168 -1.41 -9.03 0.41
N TRP A 169 -2.39 -9.29 -0.46
CA TRP A 169 -2.19 -9.88 -1.78
C TRP A 169 -2.69 -9.01 -2.94
N ILE A 170 -3.68 -8.16 -2.66
CA ILE A 170 -4.36 -7.27 -3.61
C ILE A 170 -4.17 -5.84 -3.11
N SER A 171 -4.23 -4.85 -4.01
CA SER A 171 -4.10 -3.45 -3.59
C SER A 171 -5.13 -3.06 -2.53
N ASN A 172 -4.71 -2.24 -1.56
CA ASN A 172 -5.58 -1.72 -0.49
C ASN A 172 -6.83 -1.05 -1.07
N THR A 173 -6.68 -0.30 -2.16
CA THR A 173 -7.77 0.40 -2.86
C THR A 173 -8.83 -0.57 -3.38
N ALA A 174 -8.42 -1.57 -4.17
CA ALA A 174 -9.35 -2.54 -4.76
C ALA A 174 -10.07 -3.36 -3.69
N THR A 175 -9.34 -3.77 -2.63
CA THR A 175 -9.93 -4.48 -1.50
C THR A 175 -10.97 -3.61 -0.79
N THR A 176 -10.66 -2.33 -0.57
CA THR A 176 -11.56 -1.39 0.11
C THR A 176 -12.81 -1.13 -0.71
N ILE A 177 -12.71 -0.88 -2.02
CA ILE A 177 -13.89 -0.66 -2.89
C ILE A 177 -14.86 -1.83 -2.79
N MET A 178 -14.37 -3.05 -2.92
CA MET A 178 -15.20 -4.25 -2.85
C MET A 178 -15.86 -4.40 -1.47
N MET A 179 -15.08 -4.26 -0.39
CA MET A 179 -15.60 -4.42 0.98
C MET A 179 -16.53 -3.29 1.38
N PHE A 180 -16.32 -2.08 0.88
CA PHE A 180 -17.18 -0.92 1.05
C PHE A 180 -18.59 -1.21 0.49
N ALA A 181 -18.70 -1.70 -0.74
CA ALA A 181 -19.97 -2.02 -1.36
C ALA A 181 -20.77 -3.09 -0.57
N VAL A 182 -20.08 -4.16 -0.14
CA VAL A 182 -20.70 -5.20 0.71
C VAL A 182 -21.07 -4.64 2.09
N GLY A 183 -20.21 -3.78 2.65
CA GLY A 183 -20.46 -3.10 3.93
C GLY A 183 -21.69 -2.20 3.90
N LEU A 184 -21.90 -1.43 2.82
CA LEU A 184 -23.10 -0.62 2.61
C LEU A 184 -24.36 -1.50 2.61
N SER A 185 -24.37 -2.62 1.89
CA SER A 185 -25.50 -3.54 1.87
C SER A 185 -25.86 -4.07 3.27
N VAL A 186 -24.86 -4.32 4.11
CA VAL A 186 -25.06 -4.74 5.51
C VAL A 186 -25.62 -3.60 6.36
N ILE A 187 -25.10 -2.37 6.20
CA ILE A 187 -25.61 -1.19 6.92
C ILE A 187 -27.06 -0.92 6.54
N ASP A 188 -27.40 -0.95 5.26
CA ASP A 188 -28.77 -0.72 4.76
C ASP A 188 -29.74 -1.74 5.34
N PHE A 189 -29.37 -3.02 5.35
CA PHE A 189 -30.18 -4.07 5.97
C PHE A 189 -30.43 -3.83 7.46
N ILE A 190 -29.41 -3.38 8.19
CA ILE A 190 -29.52 -3.08 9.63
C ILE A 190 -30.37 -1.83 9.86
N SER A 191 -30.24 -0.80 9.03
CA SER A 191 -30.99 0.45 9.13
C SER A 191 -32.50 0.24 8.99
N GLN A 192 -32.91 -0.69 8.14
CA GLN A 192 -34.34 -1.04 7.95
C GLN A 192 -34.93 -1.77 9.16
N LYS A 193 -34.14 -2.39 10.02
CA LYS A 193 -34.56 -3.18 11.16
C LYS A 193 -34.40 -2.49 12.52
N THR A 194 -33.66 -1.40 12.56
CA THR A 194 -33.26 -0.71 13.80
C THR A 194 -33.76 0.73 13.79
N VAL A 195 -34.55 1.10 14.82
CA VAL A 195 -35.14 2.44 14.94
C VAL A 195 -34.15 3.48 15.47
N ASP A 196 -33.13 3.07 16.23
CA ASP A 196 -32.16 3.96 16.82
C ASP A 196 -31.07 4.35 15.79
N ARG A 197 -31.25 5.50 15.17
CA ARG A 197 -30.34 6.05 14.16
C ARG A 197 -28.91 6.24 14.67
N LYS A 198 -28.72 6.59 15.96
CA LYS A 198 -27.39 6.81 16.52
C LYS A 198 -26.59 5.50 16.58
N ILE A 199 -27.24 4.41 16.96
CA ILE A 199 -26.59 3.09 17.03
C ILE A 199 -26.25 2.59 15.62
N VAL A 200 -27.16 2.76 14.65
CA VAL A 200 -26.90 2.41 13.24
C VAL A 200 -25.73 3.23 12.69
N ARG A 201 -25.70 4.54 12.92
CA ARG A 201 -24.59 5.40 12.53
C ARG A 201 -23.26 4.95 13.14
N ASN A 202 -23.22 4.68 14.44
CA ASN A 202 -21.99 4.21 15.07
C ASN A 202 -21.49 2.89 14.44
N PHE A 203 -22.41 1.97 14.15
CA PHE A 203 -22.07 0.71 13.48
C PHE A 203 -21.53 0.97 12.07
N GLY A 204 -22.22 1.80 11.28
CA GLY A 204 -21.80 2.13 9.91
C GLY A 204 -20.43 2.78 9.88
N VAL A 205 -20.20 3.80 10.70
CA VAL A 205 -18.90 4.48 10.79
C VAL A 205 -17.81 3.51 11.26
N ALA A 206 -18.07 2.69 12.28
CA ALA A 206 -17.09 1.71 12.76
C ALA A 206 -16.78 0.64 11.71
N LEU A 207 -17.76 0.18 10.93
CA LEU A 207 -17.57 -0.77 9.84
C LEU A 207 -16.75 -0.18 8.71
N MET A 208 -17.09 1.03 8.26
CA MET A 208 -16.39 1.71 7.17
C MET A 208 -14.95 2.03 7.53
N LEU A 209 -14.69 2.63 8.69
CA LEU A 209 -13.32 2.86 9.18
C LEU A 209 -12.58 1.55 9.40
N GLY A 210 -13.27 0.51 9.90
CA GLY A 210 -12.71 -0.84 10.04
C GLY A 210 -12.20 -1.40 8.72
N ILE A 211 -12.94 -1.24 7.63
CA ILE A 211 -12.53 -1.64 6.28
C ILE A 211 -11.29 -0.87 5.84
N ALA A 212 -11.29 0.48 5.90
CA ALA A 212 -10.17 1.28 5.43
C ALA A 212 -8.88 1.01 6.22
N TYR A 213 -8.98 0.99 7.56
CA TYR A 213 -7.83 0.77 8.42
C TYR A 213 -7.26 -0.63 8.27
N SER A 214 -8.14 -1.64 8.13
CA SER A 214 -7.70 -3.02 7.91
C SER A 214 -7.04 -3.22 6.55
N ALA A 215 -7.43 -2.46 5.53
CA ALA A 215 -6.74 -2.48 4.24
C ALA A 215 -5.29 -1.98 4.37
N SER A 216 -5.08 -0.86 5.07
CA SER A 216 -3.74 -0.31 5.31
C SER A 216 -2.90 -1.21 6.22
N ILE A 217 -3.47 -1.70 7.33
CA ILE A 217 -2.81 -2.62 8.26
C ILE A 217 -2.43 -3.92 7.53
N GLY A 218 -3.37 -4.54 6.81
CA GLY A 218 -3.14 -5.79 6.08
C GLY A 218 -2.04 -5.68 5.03
N GLY A 219 -1.97 -4.55 4.32
CA GLY A 219 -0.92 -4.29 3.33
C GLY A 219 0.50 -4.40 3.87
N VAL A 220 0.72 -4.16 5.16
CA VAL A 220 2.04 -4.32 5.81
C VAL A 220 2.49 -5.79 5.85
N GLY A 221 1.55 -6.73 5.84
CA GLY A 221 1.81 -8.15 6.10
C GLY A 221 2.70 -8.86 5.07
N THR A 222 2.76 -8.39 3.82
CA THR A 222 3.61 -9.00 2.76
C THR A 222 4.37 -7.93 2.00
N LEU A 223 5.41 -8.34 1.26
CA LEU A 223 6.15 -7.40 0.40
C LEU A 223 5.27 -6.75 -0.66
N ILE A 224 4.33 -7.48 -1.24
CA ILE A 224 3.47 -6.99 -2.34
C ILE A 224 2.20 -6.28 -1.85
N GLY A 225 1.89 -6.31 -0.56
CA GLY A 225 0.65 -5.75 -0.02
C GLY A 225 0.59 -4.23 -0.07
N THR A 226 1.72 -3.54 0.09
CA THR A 226 1.78 -2.08 -0.02
C THR A 226 3.10 -1.60 -0.62
N PRO A 227 3.09 -0.51 -1.44
CA PRO A 227 4.29 0.00 -2.10
C PRO A 227 5.47 0.34 -1.18
N PRO A 228 5.31 0.89 0.02
CA PRO A 228 6.41 1.13 0.95
C PRO A 228 7.29 -0.08 1.25
N ASN A 229 6.70 -1.26 1.42
CA ASN A 229 7.44 -2.50 1.71
C ASN A 229 8.40 -2.86 0.56
N ALA A 230 7.92 -2.70 -0.65
CA ALA A 230 8.67 -2.94 -1.86
C ALA A 230 9.83 -1.98 -2.06
N LEU A 231 9.54 -0.69 -1.86
CA LEU A 231 10.56 0.34 -1.93
C LEU A 231 11.67 0.08 -0.93
N LEU A 232 11.31 -0.32 0.30
CA LEU A 232 12.28 -0.70 1.32
C LEU A 232 13.17 -1.86 0.85
N ALA A 233 12.57 -2.99 0.43
CA ALA A 233 13.33 -4.16 0.02
C ALA A 233 14.25 -3.87 -1.16
N SER A 234 13.74 -3.16 -2.18
CA SER A 234 14.53 -2.77 -3.35
C SER A 234 15.63 -1.75 -3.04
N PHE A 235 15.35 -0.78 -2.17
CA PHE A 235 16.33 0.19 -1.69
C PHE A 235 17.50 -0.48 -0.95
N LEU A 236 17.19 -1.38 -0.01
CA LEU A 236 18.21 -2.10 0.77
C LEU A 236 19.06 -3.00 -0.12
N GLN A 237 18.45 -3.70 -1.06
CA GLN A 237 19.17 -4.56 -1.99
C GLN A 237 20.09 -3.76 -2.93
N SER A 238 19.60 -2.66 -3.50
CA SER A 238 20.36 -1.88 -4.49
C SER A 238 21.51 -1.09 -3.88
N ASN A 239 21.35 -0.58 -2.64
CA ASN A 239 22.32 0.34 -2.06
C ASN A 239 23.27 -0.33 -1.06
N TYR A 240 22.79 -1.37 -0.38
CA TYR A 240 23.53 -2.01 0.72
C TYR A 240 23.75 -3.51 0.53
N ASP A 241 23.25 -4.08 -0.59
CA ASP A 241 23.30 -5.52 -0.88
C ASP A 241 22.58 -6.39 0.18
N ILE A 242 21.61 -5.79 0.89
CA ILE A 242 20.80 -6.45 1.90
C ILE A 242 19.52 -6.95 1.26
N GLN A 243 19.35 -8.27 1.22
CA GLN A 243 18.16 -8.91 0.69
C GLN A 243 17.11 -9.12 1.78
N ILE A 244 15.90 -8.63 1.55
CA ILE A 244 14.72 -9.00 2.32
C ILE A 244 13.83 -9.82 1.38
N ASP A 245 13.72 -11.11 1.64
CA ASP A 245 12.85 -11.99 0.88
C ASP A 245 11.40 -11.94 1.38
N PHE A 246 10.50 -12.53 0.58
CA PHE A 246 9.07 -12.48 0.83
C PHE A 246 8.69 -13.07 2.20
N PHE A 247 9.25 -14.23 2.52
CA PHE A 247 8.94 -14.92 3.79
C PHE A 247 9.55 -14.21 4.99
N THR A 248 10.80 -13.74 4.89
CA THR A 248 11.46 -12.98 5.96
C THR A 248 10.68 -11.71 6.29
N TRP A 249 10.18 -11.00 5.28
CA TRP A 249 9.29 -9.85 5.54
C TRP A 249 8.01 -10.27 6.26
N MET A 250 7.39 -11.38 5.88
CA MET A 250 6.18 -11.87 6.55
C MET A 250 6.40 -12.17 8.03
N LEU A 251 7.60 -12.60 8.43
CA LEU A 251 7.94 -12.84 9.84
C LEU A 251 7.90 -11.57 10.69
N LEU A 252 8.09 -10.40 10.08
CA LEU A 252 7.89 -9.10 10.73
C LEU A 252 6.47 -8.58 10.52
N GLY A 253 5.99 -8.57 9.28
CA GLY A 253 4.74 -7.90 8.88
C GLY A 253 3.49 -8.59 9.41
N VAL A 254 3.42 -9.93 9.36
CA VAL A 254 2.23 -10.68 9.82
C VAL A 254 1.99 -10.52 11.33
N PRO A 255 2.99 -10.61 12.22
CA PRO A 255 2.81 -10.30 13.63
C PRO A 255 2.27 -8.89 13.89
N ILE A 256 2.76 -7.89 13.15
CA ILE A 256 2.23 -6.50 13.21
C ILE A 256 0.74 -6.50 12.86
N VAL A 257 0.34 -7.13 11.76
CA VAL A 257 -1.09 -7.22 11.38
C VAL A 257 -1.91 -7.91 12.47
N VAL A 258 -1.41 -9.02 13.02
CA VAL A 258 -2.11 -9.81 14.05
C VAL A 258 -2.30 -9.02 15.36
N VAL A 259 -1.39 -8.13 15.71
CA VAL A 259 -1.50 -7.28 16.91
C VAL A 259 -2.34 -6.05 16.63
N MET A 260 -2.07 -5.33 15.52
CA MET A 260 -2.73 -4.06 15.23
C MET A 260 -4.21 -4.21 14.89
N LEU A 261 -4.60 -5.31 14.22
CA LEU A 261 -5.99 -5.52 13.81
C LEU A 261 -6.97 -5.63 15.01
N PRO A 262 -6.70 -6.45 16.05
CA PRO A 262 -7.51 -6.45 17.29
C PRO A 262 -7.50 -5.12 18.02
N VAL A 263 -6.38 -4.39 18.04
CA VAL A 263 -6.29 -3.05 18.66
C VAL A 263 -7.23 -2.09 17.93
N ALA A 264 -7.18 -2.05 16.59
CA ALA A 264 -8.05 -1.22 15.79
C ALA A 264 -9.53 -1.60 15.98
N TRP A 265 -9.86 -2.90 15.99
CA TRP A 265 -11.21 -3.38 16.25
C TRP A 265 -11.74 -2.99 17.63
N LEU A 266 -10.96 -3.19 18.68
CA LEU A 266 -11.34 -2.80 20.05
C LEU A 266 -11.57 -1.30 20.14
N MET A 267 -10.68 -0.51 19.55
CA MET A 267 -10.76 0.94 19.54
C MET A 267 -12.03 1.43 18.83
N LEU A 268 -12.29 0.92 17.63
CA LEU A 268 -13.46 1.31 16.85
C LEU A 268 -14.77 0.88 17.53
N THR A 269 -14.86 -0.37 18.01
CA THR A 269 -16.14 -0.97 18.42
C THR A 269 -16.47 -0.76 19.91
N ARG A 270 -15.47 -0.40 20.74
CA ARG A 270 -15.67 -0.26 22.19
C ARG A 270 -15.35 1.11 22.74
N VAL A 271 -14.39 1.83 22.14
CA VAL A 271 -13.92 3.11 22.66
C VAL A 271 -14.53 4.28 21.92
N VAL A 272 -14.41 4.30 20.56
CA VAL A 272 -14.80 5.46 19.76
C VAL A 272 -16.27 5.38 19.32
N PHE A 273 -16.71 4.22 18.81
CA PHE A 273 -18.07 3.98 18.33
C PHE A 273 -18.67 2.70 18.97
N PRO A 274 -19.13 2.75 20.22
CA PRO A 274 -19.67 1.57 20.89
C PRO A 274 -20.86 0.96 20.14
N VAL A 275 -20.76 -0.35 19.81
CA VAL A 275 -21.77 -1.09 19.01
C VAL A 275 -22.50 -2.17 19.80
N LYS A 276 -22.25 -2.31 21.11
CA LYS A 276 -22.76 -3.41 21.95
C LYS A 276 -24.28 -3.44 22.07
N GLU A 277 -24.95 -2.29 21.97
CA GLU A 277 -26.38 -2.14 22.17
C GLU A 277 -27.21 -2.52 20.92
N LEU A 278 -26.54 -2.72 19.78
CA LEU A 278 -27.20 -3.07 18.55
C LEU A 278 -27.67 -4.53 18.58
N LYS A 279 -28.98 -4.74 18.71
CA LYS A 279 -29.59 -6.04 18.55
C LYS A 279 -29.83 -6.28 17.06
N ILE A 280 -28.88 -6.89 16.40
CA ILE A 280 -29.02 -7.29 15.01
C ILE A 280 -29.90 -8.55 14.97
N GLY A 281 -31.11 -8.45 14.39
CA GLY A 281 -31.74 -9.63 13.81
C GLY A 281 -30.82 -10.20 12.72
N ASP A 282 -31.04 -11.42 12.30
CA ASP A 282 -30.14 -12.22 11.46
C ASP A 282 -29.48 -11.47 10.25
N ALA A 283 -28.51 -10.59 10.52
CA ALA A 283 -27.71 -9.93 9.48
C ALA A 283 -26.82 -10.94 8.72
N SER A 284 -26.71 -12.19 9.23
CA SER A 284 -26.09 -13.28 8.47
C SER A 284 -26.87 -13.62 7.21
N GLY A 285 -28.14 -13.21 7.12
CA GLY A 285 -28.96 -13.38 5.93
C GLY A 285 -28.35 -12.70 4.71
N VAL A 286 -27.91 -11.44 4.85
CA VAL A 286 -27.27 -10.68 3.74
C VAL A 286 -25.98 -11.35 3.27
N ILE A 287 -25.12 -11.74 4.20
CA ILE A 287 -23.85 -12.40 3.84
C ILE A 287 -24.11 -13.77 3.18
N LYS A 288 -25.09 -14.53 3.67
CA LYS A 288 -25.48 -15.82 3.06
C LYS A 288 -26.13 -15.63 1.69
N GLU A 289 -26.91 -14.57 1.52
CA GLU A 289 -27.51 -14.22 0.22
C GLU A 289 -26.43 -13.86 -0.79
N GLU A 290 -25.47 -12.99 -0.44
CA GLU A 290 -24.31 -12.66 -1.26
C GLU A 290 -23.47 -13.92 -1.61
N LEU A 291 -23.21 -14.80 -0.63
CA LEU A 291 -22.53 -16.08 -0.86
C LEU A 291 -23.31 -16.99 -1.80
N SER A 292 -24.64 -17.05 -1.63
CA SER A 292 -25.54 -17.85 -2.48
C SER A 292 -25.56 -17.33 -3.92
N ALA A 293 -25.53 -16.01 -4.09
CA ALA A 293 -25.48 -15.34 -5.39
C ALA A 293 -24.19 -15.66 -6.17
N LEU A 294 -23.07 -15.91 -5.48
CA LEU A 294 -21.84 -16.36 -6.13
C LEU A 294 -21.95 -17.77 -6.76
N GLY A 295 -22.88 -18.57 -6.30
CA GLY A 295 -23.08 -19.95 -6.79
C GLY A 295 -21.87 -20.85 -6.63
N LYS A 296 -21.78 -21.88 -7.50
CA LYS A 296 -20.65 -22.79 -7.54
C LYS A 296 -19.42 -22.08 -8.13
N MET A 297 -18.26 -22.42 -7.60
CA MET A 297 -16.97 -21.90 -8.10
C MET A 297 -16.77 -22.22 -9.59
N PRO A 298 -16.69 -21.22 -10.48
CA PRO A 298 -16.46 -21.46 -11.89
C PRO A 298 -15.00 -21.86 -12.15
N ARG A 299 -14.73 -22.52 -13.28
CA ARG A 299 -13.39 -23.01 -13.64
C ARG A 299 -12.31 -21.92 -13.60
N GLY A 300 -12.66 -20.68 -13.99
CA GLY A 300 -11.71 -19.55 -13.95
C GLY A 300 -11.28 -19.21 -12.53
N GLU A 301 -12.23 -19.15 -11.62
CA GLU A 301 -11.97 -18.90 -10.20
C GLU A 301 -11.12 -20.02 -9.57
N GLU A 302 -11.45 -21.29 -9.87
CA GLU A 302 -10.69 -22.46 -9.40
C GLU A 302 -9.24 -22.44 -9.93
N SER A 303 -9.04 -22.15 -11.21
CA SER A 303 -7.71 -22.09 -11.82
C SER A 303 -6.86 -20.98 -11.18
N VAL A 304 -7.44 -19.81 -10.95
CA VAL A 304 -6.75 -18.72 -10.28
C VAL A 304 -6.42 -19.09 -8.83
N ALA A 305 -7.34 -19.75 -8.12
CA ALA A 305 -7.10 -20.21 -6.75
C ALA A 305 -5.91 -21.19 -6.67
N ILE A 306 -5.81 -22.13 -7.62
CA ILE A 306 -4.69 -23.09 -7.70
C ILE A 306 -3.37 -22.37 -7.95
N VAL A 307 -3.32 -21.49 -8.94
CA VAL A 307 -2.10 -20.75 -9.28
C VAL A 307 -1.66 -19.84 -8.15
N PHE A 308 -2.61 -19.12 -7.53
CA PHE A 308 -2.34 -18.26 -6.40
C PHE A 308 -1.81 -19.04 -5.19
N ALA A 309 -2.45 -20.16 -4.83
CA ALA A 309 -1.98 -21.03 -3.76
C ALA A 309 -0.58 -21.57 -4.06
N GLY A 310 -0.31 -21.96 -5.32
CA GLY A 310 1.01 -22.40 -5.76
C GLY A 310 2.08 -21.31 -5.62
N ALA A 311 1.76 -20.05 -5.98
CA ALA A 311 2.67 -18.93 -5.81
C ALA A 311 2.93 -18.62 -4.32
N ALA A 312 1.89 -18.59 -3.48
CA ALA A 312 2.00 -18.34 -2.05
C ALA A 312 2.86 -19.42 -1.35
N LEU A 313 2.60 -20.70 -1.65
CA LEU A 313 3.43 -21.80 -1.15
C LEU A 313 4.86 -21.73 -1.69
N GLY A 314 5.03 -21.34 -2.95
CA GLY A 314 6.33 -21.13 -3.56
C GLY A 314 7.16 -20.09 -2.82
N TRP A 315 6.57 -18.96 -2.42
CA TRP A 315 7.23 -17.91 -1.64
C TRP A 315 7.54 -18.36 -0.21
N ILE A 316 6.58 -19.01 0.47
CA ILE A 316 6.75 -19.46 1.86
C ILE A 316 7.84 -20.55 1.96
N PHE A 317 7.84 -21.50 1.04
CA PHE A 317 8.75 -22.66 1.03
C PHE A 317 9.93 -22.51 0.05
N ARG A 318 10.22 -21.30 -0.43
CA ARG A 318 11.29 -21.06 -1.40
C ARG A 318 12.63 -21.65 -0.99
N SER A 319 13.07 -21.39 0.25
CA SER A 319 14.36 -21.87 0.76
C SER A 319 14.45 -23.39 0.76
N GLN A 320 13.36 -24.07 1.14
CA GLN A 320 13.27 -25.55 1.12
C GLN A 320 13.27 -26.08 -0.32
N ILE A 321 12.55 -25.43 -1.23
CA ILE A 321 12.52 -25.82 -2.65
C ILE A 321 13.90 -25.69 -3.27
N VAL A 322 14.59 -24.57 -3.03
CA VAL A 322 15.97 -24.35 -3.52
C VAL A 322 16.91 -25.40 -2.94
N GLY A 323 16.82 -25.68 -1.64
CA GLY A 323 17.66 -26.69 -0.97
C GLY A 323 17.46 -28.12 -1.50
N LEU A 324 16.23 -28.46 -1.88
CA LEU A 324 15.88 -29.79 -2.41
C LEU A 324 16.21 -29.95 -3.90
N THR A 325 16.02 -28.91 -4.69
CA THR A 325 16.11 -28.98 -6.15
C THR A 325 17.45 -28.48 -6.70
N GLY A 326 18.17 -27.64 -5.95
CA GLY A 326 19.37 -26.94 -6.44
C GLY A 326 19.09 -25.85 -7.49
N LEU A 327 17.81 -25.59 -7.81
CA LEU A 327 17.44 -24.57 -8.81
C LEU A 327 17.54 -23.16 -8.20
N PRO A 328 18.07 -22.17 -8.93
CA PRO A 328 18.21 -20.78 -8.45
C PRO A 328 16.88 -20.02 -8.50
N ILE A 329 15.88 -20.48 -7.74
CA ILE A 329 14.55 -19.90 -7.68
C ILE A 329 14.58 -18.71 -6.72
N ASN A 330 14.05 -17.57 -7.17
CA ASN A 330 13.83 -16.37 -6.36
C ASN A 330 12.35 -15.94 -6.38
N ASP A 331 11.99 -14.99 -5.51
CA ASP A 331 10.61 -14.55 -5.37
C ASP A 331 10.04 -13.95 -6.67
N THR A 332 10.87 -13.24 -7.44
CA THR A 332 10.50 -12.69 -8.74
C THR A 332 10.18 -13.78 -9.76
N SER A 333 11.00 -14.83 -9.82
CA SER A 333 10.75 -15.94 -10.75
C SER A 333 9.44 -16.66 -10.43
N ILE A 334 9.11 -16.85 -9.15
CA ILE A 334 7.83 -17.43 -8.73
C ILE A 334 6.67 -16.55 -9.21
N ALA A 335 6.74 -15.24 -8.97
CA ALA A 335 5.69 -14.29 -9.36
C ALA A 335 5.44 -14.29 -10.87
N ILE A 336 6.51 -14.17 -11.66
CA ILE A 336 6.41 -14.09 -13.13
C ILE A 336 5.97 -15.42 -13.73
N VAL A 337 6.48 -16.55 -13.23
CA VAL A 337 6.01 -17.89 -13.67
C VAL A 337 4.52 -18.05 -13.40
N ALA A 338 4.05 -17.72 -12.19
CA ALA A 338 2.65 -17.80 -11.84
C ALA A 338 1.77 -16.89 -12.74
N ALA A 339 2.19 -15.64 -12.98
CA ALA A 339 1.52 -14.75 -13.92
C ALA A 339 1.49 -15.30 -15.35
N THR A 340 2.61 -15.82 -15.84
CA THR A 340 2.70 -16.44 -17.18
C THR A 340 1.78 -17.66 -17.31
N VAL A 341 1.72 -18.49 -16.26
CA VAL A 341 0.80 -19.63 -16.21
C VAL A 341 -0.64 -19.17 -16.34
N LEU A 342 -1.06 -18.07 -15.68
CA LEU A 342 -2.42 -17.52 -15.81
C LEU A 342 -2.74 -17.07 -17.24
N PHE A 343 -1.81 -16.46 -17.96
CA PHE A 343 -1.98 -16.11 -19.37
C PHE A 343 -2.09 -17.34 -20.28
N ALA A 344 -1.42 -18.44 -19.93
CA ALA A 344 -1.39 -19.67 -20.70
C ALA A 344 -2.51 -20.67 -20.31
N TRP A 345 -3.20 -20.46 -19.17
CA TRP A 345 -4.19 -21.41 -18.63
C TRP A 345 -5.56 -21.25 -19.31
N PRO A 346 -6.00 -22.19 -20.16
CA PRO A 346 -7.24 -22.07 -20.90
C PRO A 346 -8.45 -22.38 -19.98
N ILE A 347 -9.41 -21.46 -19.92
CA ILE A 347 -10.68 -21.64 -19.19
C ILE A 347 -11.78 -22.16 -20.10
N SER A 348 -11.92 -21.58 -21.30
CA SER A 348 -12.88 -22.01 -22.31
C SER A 348 -12.22 -22.01 -23.70
N ARG A 349 -12.11 -23.19 -24.30
CA ARG A 349 -11.59 -23.31 -25.67
C ARG A 349 -12.53 -22.73 -26.71
N GLU A 350 -13.84 -22.88 -26.52
CA GLU A 350 -14.86 -22.36 -27.42
C GLU A 350 -14.88 -20.83 -27.48
N LYS A 351 -14.62 -20.17 -26.34
CA LYS A 351 -14.59 -18.70 -26.25
C LYS A 351 -13.18 -18.13 -26.39
N GLY A 352 -12.15 -18.95 -26.58
CA GLY A 352 -10.76 -18.51 -26.58
C GLY A 352 -10.33 -17.81 -25.28
N GLN A 353 -10.93 -18.16 -24.15
CA GLN A 353 -10.78 -17.47 -22.87
C GLN A 353 -9.70 -18.13 -22.00
N PHE A 354 -8.78 -17.32 -21.48
CA PHE A 354 -7.73 -17.70 -20.55
C PHE A 354 -8.00 -17.17 -19.15
N ALA A 355 -7.28 -17.68 -18.14
CA ALA A 355 -7.41 -17.24 -16.75
C ALA A 355 -7.07 -15.74 -16.60
N LEU A 356 -6.08 -15.26 -17.34
CA LEU A 356 -5.74 -13.84 -17.45
C LEU A 356 -5.58 -13.49 -18.93
N ASP A 357 -6.03 -12.31 -19.34
CA ASP A 357 -5.75 -11.71 -20.65
C ASP A 357 -5.07 -10.36 -20.50
N TRP A 358 -4.64 -9.80 -21.62
CA TRP A 358 -3.91 -8.54 -21.62
C TRP A 358 -4.81 -7.33 -21.28
N GLU A 359 -6.11 -7.44 -21.50
CA GLU A 359 -7.07 -6.39 -21.14
C GLU A 359 -7.14 -6.21 -19.60
N ALA A 360 -7.29 -7.31 -18.87
CA ALA A 360 -7.20 -7.29 -17.41
C ALA A 360 -5.81 -6.84 -16.90
N ALA A 361 -4.73 -7.25 -17.57
CA ALA A 361 -3.37 -6.88 -17.24
C ALA A 361 -3.08 -5.37 -17.46
N ARG A 362 -3.81 -4.69 -18.34
CA ARG A 362 -3.65 -3.23 -18.53
C ARG A 362 -4.04 -2.43 -17.30
N ASN A 363 -4.90 -2.96 -16.45
CA ASN A 363 -5.41 -2.29 -15.25
C ASN A 363 -4.49 -2.47 -14.01
N VAL A 364 -3.31 -3.07 -14.16
CA VAL A 364 -2.33 -3.09 -13.07
C VAL A 364 -1.76 -1.69 -12.83
N PRO A 365 -1.37 -1.34 -11.59
CA PRO A 365 -0.89 0.00 -11.26
C PRO A 365 0.54 0.24 -11.79
N TRP A 366 0.68 0.41 -13.10
CA TRP A 366 1.96 0.67 -13.81
C TRP A 366 2.73 1.84 -13.22
N GLY A 367 2.01 2.87 -12.74
CA GLY A 367 2.61 4.03 -12.11
C GLY A 367 3.43 3.69 -10.87
N VAL A 368 3.04 2.70 -10.09
CA VAL A 368 3.79 2.22 -8.93
C VAL A 368 5.13 1.60 -9.36
N LEU A 369 5.15 0.84 -10.46
CA LEU A 369 6.38 0.25 -10.98
C LEU A 369 7.36 1.30 -11.45
N LEU A 370 6.89 2.37 -12.11
CA LEU A 370 7.71 3.52 -12.51
C LEU A 370 8.24 4.27 -11.30
N LEU A 371 7.42 4.44 -10.27
CA LEU A 371 7.83 5.10 -9.03
C LEU A 371 8.97 4.37 -8.33
N PHE A 372 8.96 3.04 -8.33
CA PHE A 372 10.07 2.24 -7.81
C PHE A 372 11.36 2.52 -8.58
N GLY A 373 11.29 2.53 -9.92
CA GLY A 373 12.45 2.86 -10.75
C GLY A 373 13.04 4.23 -10.43
N GLY A 374 12.20 5.26 -10.28
CA GLY A 374 12.62 6.62 -9.94
C GLY A 374 13.23 6.73 -8.54
N GLY A 375 12.60 6.07 -7.54
CA GLY A 375 13.12 6.00 -6.17
C GLY A 375 14.47 5.29 -6.09
N LEU A 376 14.63 4.17 -6.81
CA LEU A 376 15.90 3.43 -6.90
C LEU A 376 16.99 4.22 -7.63
N ALA A 377 16.64 4.93 -8.70
CA ALA A 377 17.58 5.79 -9.41
C ALA A 377 18.09 6.91 -8.50
N LEU A 378 17.17 7.55 -7.75
CA LEU A 378 17.54 8.58 -6.78
C LEU A 378 18.47 8.01 -5.70
N ALA A 379 18.12 6.88 -5.11
CA ALA A 379 18.91 6.19 -4.08
C ALA A 379 20.30 5.75 -4.62
N GLY A 380 20.35 5.22 -5.84
CA GLY A 380 21.62 4.93 -6.53
C GLY A 380 22.48 6.17 -6.71
N GLY A 381 21.86 7.32 -6.98
CA GLY A 381 22.52 8.62 -7.02
C GLY A 381 23.18 8.97 -5.68
N PHE A 382 22.52 8.78 -4.55
CA PHE A 382 23.08 9.01 -3.20
C PHE A 382 24.37 8.24 -2.98
N LYS A 383 24.38 6.96 -3.36
CA LYS A 383 25.57 6.09 -3.24
C LYS A 383 26.69 6.52 -4.18
N ASN A 384 26.38 6.73 -5.46
CA ASN A 384 27.41 6.98 -6.47
C ASN A 384 28.05 8.36 -6.38
N THR A 385 27.36 9.36 -5.82
CA THR A 385 27.88 10.72 -5.64
C THR A 385 28.57 10.93 -4.29
N GLY A 386 28.53 9.96 -3.36
CA GLY A 386 29.00 10.15 -2.00
C GLY A 386 28.12 11.05 -1.14
N LEU A 387 26.88 11.34 -1.59
CA LEU A 387 25.93 12.15 -0.78
C LEU A 387 25.54 11.44 0.50
N ALA A 388 25.40 10.11 0.46
CA ALA A 388 25.09 9.30 1.62
C ALA A 388 26.17 9.40 2.70
N GLU A 389 27.44 9.33 2.30
CA GLU A 389 28.60 9.46 3.18
C GLU A 389 28.70 10.89 3.77
N TRP A 390 28.41 11.90 2.95
CA TRP A 390 28.41 13.28 3.44
C TRP A 390 27.30 13.51 4.48
N ILE A 391 26.07 13.07 4.24
CA ILE A 391 24.98 13.14 5.22
C ILE A 391 25.38 12.41 6.49
N GLY A 392 25.94 11.19 6.37
CA GLY A 392 26.43 10.41 7.49
C GLY A 392 27.47 11.17 8.32
N SER A 393 28.41 11.87 7.67
CA SER A 393 29.44 12.66 8.36
C SER A 393 28.87 13.85 9.16
N GLN A 394 27.73 14.42 8.74
CA GLN A 394 27.08 15.51 9.46
C GLN A 394 26.41 15.07 10.76
N VAL A 395 26.03 13.80 10.86
CA VAL A 395 25.36 13.23 12.05
C VAL A 395 26.32 12.42 12.93
N SER A 396 27.51 12.13 12.42
CA SER A 396 28.56 11.43 13.19
C SER A 396 28.94 12.26 14.44
N GLY A 397 28.79 11.67 15.63
CA GLY A 397 29.06 12.35 16.90
C GLY A 397 27.82 12.90 17.62
N VAL A 398 26.63 12.68 17.08
CA VAL A 398 25.39 12.91 17.82
C VAL A 398 25.16 11.74 18.77
N ASP A 399 25.49 11.91 20.04
CA ASP A 399 25.22 10.97 21.13
C ASP A 399 23.70 10.95 21.47
N GLY A 400 22.87 10.58 20.52
CA GLY A 400 21.46 10.32 20.72
C GLY A 400 21.23 8.83 20.81
N GLY A 401 20.56 8.34 21.86
CA GLY A 401 20.24 6.91 21.94
C GLY A 401 19.49 6.45 20.66
N ILE A 402 19.96 5.37 20.03
CA ILE A 402 19.43 4.79 18.78
C ILE A 402 17.89 4.72 18.82
N TRP A 403 17.35 4.30 19.94
CA TRP A 403 15.92 4.11 20.13
C TRP A 403 15.12 5.42 20.12
N ILE A 404 15.72 6.52 20.55
CA ILE A 404 15.11 7.86 20.45
C ILE A 404 14.99 8.25 18.95
N LEU A 405 16.03 7.97 18.18
CA LEU A 405 16.03 8.27 16.73
C LEU A 405 15.01 7.41 15.98
N VAL A 406 14.92 6.10 16.30
CA VAL A 406 13.88 5.21 15.76
C VAL A 406 12.49 5.73 16.11
N LEU A 407 12.25 6.13 17.36
CA LEU A 407 10.97 6.65 17.81
C LEU A 407 10.60 7.96 17.08
N ILE A 408 11.53 8.91 17.02
CA ILE A 408 11.31 10.19 16.31
C ILE A 408 11.03 9.96 14.83
N THR A 409 11.80 9.08 14.17
CA THR A 409 11.58 8.71 12.77
C THR A 409 10.17 8.14 12.58
N THR A 410 9.78 7.17 13.42
CA THR A 410 8.47 6.54 13.35
C THR A 410 7.34 7.55 13.50
N ILE A 411 7.42 8.43 14.52
CA ILE A 411 6.44 9.50 14.74
C ILE A 411 6.39 10.43 13.53
N ALA A 412 7.55 10.93 13.10
CA ALA A 412 7.62 11.89 12.01
C ALA A 412 7.01 11.34 10.72
N ILE A 413 7.32 10.10 10.36
CA ILE A 413 6.81 9.48 9.13
C ILE A 413 5.30 9.20 9.22
N ILE A 414 4.80 8.67 10.35
CA ILE A 414 3.36 8.40 10.52
C ILE A 414 2.54 9.70 10.38
N TYR A 415 2.97 10.80 11.03
CA TYR A 415 2.21 12.04 10.94
C TYR A 415 2.42 12.79 9.62
N LEU A 416 3.59 12.65 8.98
CA LEU A 416 3.82 13.22 7.67
C LEU A 416 2.95 12.54 6.59
N THR A 417 2.83 11.22 6.64
CA THR A 417 2.06 10.46 5.64
C THR A 417 0.55 10.72 5.72
N GLU A 418 0.05 11.32 6.79
CA GLU A 418 -1.34 11.78 6.88
C GLU A 418 -1.70 12.88 5.87
N ILE A 419 -0.72 13.65 5.44
CA ILE A 419 -0.90 14.78 4.51
C ILE A 419 -0.14 14.62 3.20
N THR A 420 0.52 13.48 3.03
CA THR A 420 1.33 13.13 1.85
C THR A 420 1.08 11.68 1.44
N SER A 421 1.43 11.34 0.20
CA SER A 421 1.34 9.94 -0.28
C SER A 421 2.33 9.03 0.46
N ASN A 422 1.85 7.88 0.94
CA ASN A 422 2.68 6.84 1.59
C ASN A 422 3.91 6.48 0.76
N THR A 423 3.70 6.27 -0.54
CA THR A 423 4.74 5.85 -1.46
C THR A 423 5.76 6.96 -1.72
N ALA A 424 5.28 8.21 -1.87
CA ALA A 424 6.15 9.38 -2.06
C ALA A 424 6.99 9.64 -0.80
N SER A 425 6.39 9.57 0.39
CA SER A 425 7.11 9.70 1.66
C SER A 425 8.19 8.64 1.79
N THR A 426 7.86 7.37 1.49
CA THR A 426 8.84 6.28 1.54
C THR A 426 9.99 6.51 0.56
N ALA A 427 9.70 6.81 -0.71
CA ALA A 427 10.72 7.05 -1.73
C ALA A 427 11.65 8.23 -1.38
N THR A 428 11.12 9.24 -0.71
CA THR A 428 11.86 10.42 -0.26
C THR A 428 12.79 10.12 0.92
N PHE A 429 12.25 9.46 1.95
CA PHE A 429 12.94 9.35 3.25
C PHE A 429 13.84 8.12 3.36
N LEU A 430 13.61 7.06 2.58
CA LEU A 430 14.48 5.88 2.61
C LEU A 430 15.96 6.21 2.32
N PRO A 431 16.31 6.94 1.22
CA PRO A 431 17.72 7.26 0.96
C PRO A 431 18.35 8.12 2.05
N ILE A 432 17.58 9.08 2.58
CA ILE A 432 18.07 10.02 3.60
C ILE A 432 18.34 9.27 4.92
N LEU A 433 17.34 8.54 5.41
CA LEU A 433 17.44 7.87 6.71
C LEU A 433 18.32 6.63 6.66
N GLY A 434 18.42 5.96 5.49
CA GLY A 434 19.42 4.92 5.27
C GLY A 434 20.85 5.47 5.37
N ALA A 435 21.10 6.64 4.77
CA ALA A 435 22.40 7.32 4.85
C ALA A 435 22.71 7.77 6.30
N VAL A 436 21.71 8.32 7.01
CA VAL A 436 21.85 8.70 8.42
C VAL A 436 22.21 7.48 9.30
N ALA A 437 21.53 6.35 9.11
CA ALA A 437 21.84 5.13 9.86
C ALA A 437 23.31 4.70 9.66
N VAL A 438 23.76 4.61 8.41
CA VAL A 438 25.14 4.23 8.10
C VAL A 438 26.15 5.24 8.66
N GLY A 439 25.86 6.55 8.57
CA GLY A 439 26.72 7.59 9.14
C GLY A 439 26.86 7.53 10.66
N LEU A 440 25.86 6.99 11.35
CA LEU A 440 25.91 6.70 12.79
C LEU A 440 26.57 5.33 13.11
N GLY A 441 27.05 4.61 12.09
CA GLY A 441 27.62 3.27 12.26
C GLY A 441 26.57 2.20 12.52
N LEU A 442 25.30 2.44 12.16
CA LEU A 442 24.17 1.53 12.37
C LEU A 442 23.88 0.76 11.08
N ASP A 443 23.22 -0.40 11.23
CA ASP A 443 22.60 -1.07 10.08
C ASP A 443 21.52 -0.19 9.45
N PRO A 444 21.51 0.00 8.13
CA PRO A 444 20.52 0.85 7.46
C PRO A 444 19.08 0.41 7.72
N ARG A 445 18.82 -0.86 8.02
CA ARG A 445 17.49 -1.40 8.36
C ARG A 445 16.90 -0.76 9.61
N VAL A 446 17.73 -0.30 10.54
CA VAL A 446 17.28 0.29 11.82
C VAL A 446 16.40 1.52 11.61
N LEU A 447 16.70 2.35 10.61
CA LEU A 447 15.88 3.52 10.27
C LEU A 447 15.00 3.31 9.02
N ALA A 448 15.41 2.47 8.09
CA ALA A 448 14.66 2.23 6.86
C ALA A 448 13.35 1.44 7.10
N ILE A 449 13.35 0.44 7.99
CA ILE A 449 12.14 -0.32 8.32
C ILE A 449 11.06 0.58 8.95
N PRO A 450 11.37 1.42 9.98
CA PRO A 450 10.40 2.40 10.50
C PRO A 450 9.80 3.34 9.46
N VAL A 451 10.58 3.72 8.44
CA VAL A 451 10.05 4.55 7.32
C VAL A 451 8.95 3.79 6.56
N ALA A 452 9.20 2.55 6.18
CA ALA A 452 8.24 1.77 5.41
C ALA A 452 6.98 1.42 6.23
N LEU A 453 7.16 1.01 7.49
CA LEU A 453 6.05 0.71 8.40
C LEU A 453 5.23 1.97 8.68
N GLY A 454 5.89 3.05 9.08
CA GLY A 454 5.22 4.31 9.41
C GLY A 454 4.48 4.92 8.23
N ALA A 455 5.08 4.89 7.03
CA ALA A 455 4.44 5.39 5.82
C ALA A 455 3.17 4.62 5.42
N SER A 456 3.01 3.38 5.89
CA SER A 456 1.82 2.56 5.61
C SER A 456 0.69 2.73 6.63
N MET A 457 0.94 3.47 7.72
CA MET A 457 0.03 3.61 8.86
C MET A 457 -0.52 5.03 8.99
N ALA A 458 -1.41 5.41 8.07
CA ALA A 458 -2.09 6.70 8.07
C ALA A 458 -3.61 6.50 8.24
N PHE A 459 -4.15 7.00 9.35
CA PHE A 459 -5.52 6.69 9.78
C PHE A 459 -6.40 7.92 10.05
N MET A 460 -5.84 9.15 10.05
CA MET A 460 -6.57 10.35 10.48
C MET A 460 -7.26 11.11 9.35
N MET A 461 -6.67 11.10 8.15
CA MET A 461 -7.13 12.00 7.08
C MET A 461 -7.67 11.22 5.88
N PRO A 462 -8.78 11.69 5.25
CA PRO A 462 -9.29 11.08 4.02
C PRO A 462 -8.27 11.09 2.88
N VAL A 463 -7.48 12.16 2.77
CA VAL A 463 -6.47 12.32 1.72
C VAL A 463 -5.22 11.46 1.92
N ALA A 464 -5.03 10.87 3.09
CA ALA A 464 -3.82 10.12 3.43
C ALA A 464 -3.68 8.85 2.59
N THR A 465 -4.79 8.14 2.37
CA THR A 465 -4.80 6.89 1.60
C THR A 465 -6.07 6.75 0.76
N PRO A 466 -6.02 6.08 -0.40
CA PRO A 466 -7.24 5.77 -1.16
C PRO A 466 -8.31 5.02 -0.34
N PRO A 467 -7.99 4.03 0.50
CA PRO A 467 -8.95 3.43 1.41
C PRO A 467 -9.72 4.42 2.29
N ASN A 468 -9.02 5.40 2.88
CA ASN A 468 -9.65 6.42 3.71
C ASN A 468 -10.59 7.31 2.87
N ALA A 469 -10.18 7.71 1.67
CA ALA A 469 -11.01 8.51 0.76
C ALA A 469 -12.29 7.77 0.35
N ILE A 470 -12.19 6.47 0.02
CA ILE A 470 -13.33 5.63 -0.35
C ILE A 470 -14.36 5.57 0.78
N VAL A 471 -13.94 5.21 1.99
CA VAL A 471 -14.90 5.09 3.10
C VAL A 471 -15.44 6.44 3.58
N PHE A 472 -14.72 7.53 3.33
CA PHE A 472 -15.16 8.88 3.63
C PHE A 472 -16.34 9.32 2.75
N SER A 473 -16.60 8.65 1.61
CA SER A 473 -17.80 8.86 0.79
C SER A 473 -19.08 8.34 1.44
N TYR A 474 -19.00 7.58 2.55
CA TYR A 474 -20.18 7.17 3.32
C TYR A 474 -20.88 8.39 3.92
N GLU A 475 -22.14 8.61 3.56
CA GLU A 475 -22.90 9.85 3.85
C GLU A 475 -22.93 10.24 5.34
N GLU A 476 -22.93 9.27 6.24
CA GLU A 476 -22.96 9.50 7.70
C GLU A 476 -21.56 9.72 8.31
N MET A 477 -20.49 9.60 7.51
CA MET A 477 -19.10 9.82 7.94
C MET A 477 -18.80 11.30 8.06
N GLN A 478 -18.18 11.68 9.17
CA GLN A 478 -17.67 13.04 9.37
C GLN A 478 -16.15 13.02 9.50
N LEU A 479 -15.50 14.09 9.08
CA LEU A 479 -14.05 14.23 9.23
C LEU A 479 -13.61 14.05 10.68
N SER A 480 -14.40 14.57 11.62
CA SER A 480 -14.15 14.43 13.07
C SER A 480 -14.16 12.98 13.55
N ASP A 481 -14.93 12.09 12.91
CA ASP A 481 -14.98 10.67 13.25
C ASP A 481 -13.65 10.00 12.89
N MET A 482 -13.17 10.26 11.67
CA MET A 482 -11.91 9.72 11.17
C MET A 482 -10.72 10.27 11.95
N VAL A 483 -10.66 11.57 12.17
CA VAL A 483 -9.59 12.22 12.96
C VAL A 483 -9.54 11.66 14.38
N LYS A 484 -10.70 11.53 15.05
CA LYS A 484 -10.77 11.01 16.41
C LYS A 484 -10.32 9.56 16.51
N ALA A 485 -10.78 8.70 15.61
CA ALA A 485 -10.40 7.30 15.60
C ALA A 485 -8.93 7.14 15.19
N GLY A 486 -8.53 7.81 14.12
CA GLY A 486 -7.18 7.74 13.55
C GLY A 486 -6.11 8.28 14.50
N PHE A 487 -6.38 9.33 15.27
CA PHE A 487 -5.41 9.87 16.24
C PHE A 487 -4.95 8.82 17.25
N TRP A 488 -5.89 8.11 17.86
CA TRP A 488 -5.55 7.04 18.81
C TRP A 488 -4.89 5.85 18.13
N LEU A 489 -5.30 5.56 16.90
CA LEU A 489 -4.73 4.47 16.14
C LEU A 489 -3.31 4.79 15.67
N ASN A 490 -2.99 6.05 15.35
CA ASN A 490 -1.63 6.49 15.05
C ASN A 490 -0.72 6.35 16.28
N ILE A 491 -1.21 6.66 17.49
CA ILE A 491 -0.45 6.42 18.72
C ILE A 491 -0.16 4.92 18.91
N ALA A 492 -1.16 4.07 18.68
CA ALA A 492 -0.97 2.62 18.74
C ALA A 492 0.03 2.14 17.66
N ALA A 493 -0.05 2.68 16.45
CA ALA A 493 0.86 2.37 15.36
C ALA A 493 2.31 2.78 15.66
N VAL A 494 2.52 3.95 16.28
CA VAL A 494 3.86 4.36 16.76
C VAL A 494 4.40 3.36 17.76
N ALA A 495 3.59 3.00 18.76
CA ALA A 495 4.00 2.06 19.79
C ALA A 495 4.30 0.68 19.21
N GLU A 496 3.50 0.22 18.26
CA GLU A 496 3.66 -1.08 17.62
C GLU A 496 4.86 -1.12 16.68
N ALA A 497 5.02 -0.13 15.79
CA ALA A 497 6.18 -0.07 14.89
C ALA A 497 7.49 0.04 15.66
N PHE A 498 7.50 0.87 16.72
CA PHE A 498 8.65 0.95 17.63
C PHE A 498 8.90 -0.38 18.36
N GLY A 499 7.84 -1.00 18.89
CA GLY A 499 7.92 -2.30 19.55
C GLY A 499 8.39 -3.42 18.63
N ALA A 500 7.93 -3.42 17.37
CA ALA A 500 8.36 -4.37 16.35
C ALA A 500 9.86 -4.21 16.02
N MET A 501 10.35 -2.97 15.94
CA MET A 501 11.78 -2.70 15.76
C MET A 501 12.61 -3.12 16.93
N PHE A 502 12.09 -3.01 18.16
CA PHE A 502 12.81 -3.37 19.38
C PHE A 502 12.81 -4.89 19.64
N LEU A 503 11.68 -5.57 19.38
CA LEU A 503 11.47 -6.96 19.76
C LEU A 503 11.62 -7.95 18.63
N LEU A 504 11.08 -7.62 17.43
CA LEU A 504 10.99 -8.56 16.32
C LEU A 504 12.12 -8.36 15.30
N ALA A 505 12.47 -7.13 14.96
CA ALA A 505 13.45 -6.87 13.93
C ALA A 505 14.84 -7.47 14.27
N PRO A 506 15.35 -7.43 15.50
CA PRO A 506 16.60 -8.10 15.85
C PRO A 506 16.56 -9.61 15.62
N ILE A 507 15.42 -10.25 15.89
CA ILE A 507 15.25 -11.71 15.73
C ILE A 507 15.09 -12.08 14.25
N VAL A 508 14.35 -11.27 13.49
CA VAL A 508 14.01 -11.58 12.08
C VAL A 508 15.17 -11.24 11.14
N PHE A 509 15.93 -10.20 11.46
CA PHE A 509 16.96 -9.65 10.57
C PHE A 509 18.38 -9.70 11.13
N ASP A 510 18.60 -10.32 12.29
CA ASP A 510 19.91 -10.38 12.97
C ASP A 510 20.52 -8.96 13.16
N LEU A 511 19.74 -8.02 13.74
CA LEU A 511 20.11 -6.61 13.98
C LEU A 511 20.75 -6.42 15.35
#